data_fe6ec7a36421dbbed0a6c79a3cbbc6d2
#
_entry.id   fe6ec7a36421dbbed0a6c79a3cbbc6d2
#
_cell.length_a   1.000
_cell.length_b   1.000
_cell.length_c   1.000
_cell.angle_alpha   90.00
_cell.angle_beta   90.00
_cell.angle_gamma   90.00
#
_symmetry.space_group_name_H-M   'P 1'
#
loop_
_entity.id
_entity.type
_entity.pdbx_description
1 polymer ?
#
loop_
_entity_poly.entity_id
_entity_poly.type
_entity_poly.pdbx_seq_one_letter_code
_entity_poly.pdbx_strand_id
1 'polypeptide(L)'
;MKEKGKTLPKRTPGGTSFKHARAYRGVYLMATPVLVSALIFYYLPMFGIRYAFFTYKGINDPIFVGIKHFVKMFSMPGFWKAFSNTLVLSITKLILNTGAAVIISVLLNELIFLKLKKVFQTIVYIPHFMSWVVAASIFSMILSPTSAGLVNDVLMKLHLITDNIYFLGDQKWWRFSYYIINVWKDTGWGTIIFMATLAGISPELYEAASMDGANRFQKMIYITLPALNNTIVTVLVLNLAKVMNLFESVFVLQNDAVIKVSDVLQTYIYTQTFNSGAIPDYGYTTAVGMFSSIISCILVLVCNRVSHKTRGRGIV
;
A
#
# COMPACT_ATOMS: atom_id res chain seq x y z
N MET A 1 -43.94 -16.70 -41.33
CA MET A 1 -43.85 -16.92 -39.87
C MET A 1 -43.27 -15.65 -39.26
N LYS A 2 -44.06 -14.88 -38.51
CA LYS A 2 -43.65 -13.58 -37.89
C LYS A 2 -43.09 -13.92 -36.51
N GLU A 3 -41.80 -13.67 -36.29
CA GLU A 3 -41.16 -13.72 -34.97
C GLU A 3 -41.72 -12.58 -34.10
N LYS A 4 -42.35 -12.98 -33.00
CA LYS A 4 -42.78 -12.05 -31.97
C LYS A 4 -41.58 -11.61 -31.16
N GLY A 5 -41.09 -10.36 -31.34
CA GLY A 5 -40.10 -9.73 -30.48
C GLY A 5 -40.59 -9.68 -29.02
N LYS A 6 -39.89 -10.34 -28.13
CA LYS A 6 -40.08 -10.25 -26.70
C LYS A 6 -39.61 -8.83 -26.24
N THR A 7 -40.57 -7.96 -26.01
CA THR A 7 -40.32 -6.67 -25.35
C THR A 7 -39.90 -6.89 -23.91
N LEU A 8 -38.72 -6.41 -23.55
CA LEU A 8 -38.25 -6.38 -22.16
C LEU A 8 -39.21 -5.54 -21.31
N PRO A 9 -39.56 -5.99 -20.11
CA PRO A 9 -40.48 -5.24 -19.26
C PRO A 9 -39.88 -3.89 -18.85
N LYS A 10 -40.65 -2.79 -19.11
CA LYS A 10 -40.33 -1.43 -18.67
C LYS A 10 -40.11 -1.43 -17.14
N ARG A 11 -38.93 -0.99 -16.69
CA ARG A 11 -38.66 -0.68 -15.28
C ARG A 11 -39.56 0.49 -14.88
N THR A 12 -40.58 0.22 -14.07
CA THR A 12 -41.33 1.25 -13.35
C THR A 12 -40.52 1.66 -12.13
N PRO A 13 -40.15 2.94 -11.94
CA PRO A 13 -39.57 3.43 -10.71
C PRO A 13 -40.70 3.66 -9.69
N GLY A 14 -40.75 2.91 -8.63
CA GLY A 14 -41.69 3.16 -7.56
C GLY A 14 -42.35 1.89 -7.03
N GLY A 15 -41.70 1.26 -6.10
CA GLY A 15 -42.23 0.14 -5.34
C GLY A 15 -41.11 -0.61 -4.68
N THR A 16 -40.46 -0.01 -3.66
CA THR A 16 -39.59 -0.72 -2.73
C THR A 16 -40.43 -1.71 -1.92
N SER A 17 -40.78 -2.79 -2.56
CA SER A 17 -41.68 -3.73 -1.99
C SER A 17 -40.91 -4.74 -1.15
N PHE A 18 -41.31 -4.90 0.11
CA PHE A 18 -41.01 -6.06 0.95
C PHE A 18 -41.11 -7.40 0.20
N LYS A 19 -41.90 -7.47 -0.89
CA LYS A 19 -42.01 -8.60 -1.79
C LYS A 19 -40.69 -8.89 -2.53
N HIS A 20 -39.96 -7.86 -2.97
CA HIS A 20 -38.62 -8.04 -3.59
C HIS A 20 -37.59 -8.52 -2.57
N ALA A 21 -37.59 -7.98 -1.35
CA ALA A 21 -36.70 -8.47 -0.30
C ALA A 21 -36.94 -9.96 0.00
N ARG A 22 -38.18 -10.40 0.01
CA ARG A 22 -38.53 -11.83 0.22
C ARG A 22 -38.10 -12.72 -0.93
N ALA A 23 -38.15 -12.23 -2.17
CA ALA A 23 -37.66 -12.96 -3.35
C ALA A 23 -36.14 -13.15 -3.33
N TYR A 24 -35.38 -12.17 -2.80
CA TYR A 24 -33.91 -12.17 -2.72
C TYR A 24 -33.39 -12.53 -1.33
N ARG A 25 -34.20 -13.17 -0.47
CA ARG A 25 -33.81 -13.53 0.91
C ARG A 25 -32.49 -14.31 1.00
N GLY A 26 -32.22 -15.18 0.02
CA GLY A 26 -30.96 -15.93 -0.05
C GLY A 26 -29.74 -15.02 -0.23
N VAL A 27 -29.86 -14.01 -1.08
CA VAL A 27 -28.78 -13.02 -1.31
C VAL A 27 -28.54 -12.17 -0.05
N TYR A 28 -29.62 -11.72 0.61
CA TYR A 28 -29.51 -10.99 1.88
C TYR A 28 -28.89 -11.85 2.98
N LEU A 29 -29.29 -13.14 3.07
CA LEU A 29 -28.71 -14.05 4.05
C LEU A 29 -27.21 -14.25 3.82
N MET A 30 -26.77 -14.37 2.57
CA MET A 30 -25.34 -14.45 2.22
C MET A 30 -24.59 -13.14 2.49
N ALA A 31 -25.22 -11.98 2.29
CA ALA A 31 -24.62 -10.67 2.56
C ALA A 31 -24.58 -10.33 4.07
N THR A 32 -25.50 -10.86 4.87
CA THR A 32 -25.63 -10.53 6.31
C THR A 32 -24.35 -10.77 7.11
N PRO A 33 -23.63 -11.91 7.01
CA PRO A 33 -22.39 -12.12 7.76
C PRO A 33 -21.33 -11.06 7.45
N VAL A 34 -21.21 -10.67 6.18
CA VAL A 34 -20.26 -9.64 5.74
C VAL A 34 -20.64 -8.27 6.30
N LEU A 35 -21.92 -7.90 6.23
CA LEU A 35 -22.42 -6.64 6.78
C LEU A 35 -22.28 -6.57 8.30
N VAL A 36 -22.64 -7.66 9.00
CA VAL A 36 -22.49 -7.76 10.47
C VAL A 36 -21.01 -7.66 10.86
N SER A 37 -20.14 -8.39 10.17
CA SER A 37 -18.69 -8.29 10.39
C SER A 37 -18.19 -6.86 10.15
N ALA A 38 -18.62 -6.21 9.08
CA ALA A 38 -18.24 -4.82 8.81
C ALA A 38 -18.72 -3.87 9.94
N LEU A 39 -19.96 -4.00 10.39
CA LEU A 39 -20.50 -3.19 11.48
C LEU A 39 -19.73 -3.39 12.79
N ILE A 40 -19.44 -4.62 13.16
CA ILE A 40 -18.75 -4.94 14.43
C ILE A 40 -17.28 -4.51 14.39
N PHE A 41 -16.55 -4.80 13.30
CA PHE A 41 -15.09 -4.62 13.28
C PHE A 41 -14.63 -3.30 12.67
N TYR A 42 -15.46 -2.62 11.88
CA TYR A 42 -15.11 -1.32 11.29
C TYR A 42 -15.89 -0.17 11.92
N TYR A 43 -17.22 -0.27 12.03
CA TYR A 43 -18.03 0.85 12.50
C TYR A 43 -18.05 0.98 14.03
N LEU A 44 -18.20 -0.12 14.77
CA LEU A 44 -18.22 -0.08 16.23
C LEU A 44 -16.92 0.54 16.82
N PRO A 45 -15.70 0.19 16.38
CA PRO A 45 -14.48 0.81 16.87
C PRO A 45 -14.37 2.31 16.55
N MET A 46 -15.07 2.83 15.54
CA MET A 46 -15.07 4.26 15.25
C MET A 46 -15.62 5.10 16.43
N PHE A 47 -16.49 4.56 17.26
CA PHE A 47 -16.90 5.23 18.49
C PHE A 47 -15.74 5.45 19.47
N GLY A 48 -14.66 4.68 19.36
CA GLY A 48 -13.43 4.86 20.11
C GLY A 48 -12.68 6.15 19.78
N ILE A 49 -12.92 6.76 18.61
CA ILE A 49 -12.29 8.04 18.20
C ILE A 49 -12.58 9.15 19.23
N ARG A 50 -13.72 9.12 19.92
CA ARG A 50 -14.06 10.06 20.98
C ARG A 50 -12.98 10.15 22.07
N TYR A 51 -12.25 9.05 22.34
CA TYR A 51 -11.20 9.03 23.36
C TYR A 51 -10.02 9.95 23.03
N ALA A 52 -9.87 10.43 21.80
CA ALA A 52 -8.92 11.47 21.44
C ALA A 52 -9.12 12.78 22.24
N PHE A 53 -10.34 13.00 22.76
CA PHE A 53 -10.74 14.19 23.54
C PHE A 53 -10.83 13.90 25.04
N PHE A 54 -10.51 12.68 25.48
CA PHE A 54 -10.57 12.24 26.87
C PHE A 54 -9.23 11.68 27.31
N THR A 55 -8.81 11.97 28.53
CA THR A 55 -7.72 11.21 29.16
C THR A 55 -8.29 9.87 29.61
N TYR A 56 -7.82 8.80 28.96
CA TYR A 56 -8.25 7.43 29.24
C TYR A 56 -7.03 6.52 29.33
N LYS A 57 -6.84 5.91 30.50
CA LYS A 57 -5.72 5.01 30.81
C LYS A 57 -6.13 3.55 30.96
N GLY A 58 -7.36 3.23 30.59
CA GLY A 58 -7.89 1.86 30.67
C GLY A 58 -8.35 1.40 32.06
N ILE A 59 -8.06 2.17 33.12
CA ILE A 59 -8.34 1.78 34.52
C ILE A 59 -9.40 2.68 35.18
N ASN A 60 -9.39 3.97 34.89
CA ASN A 60 -10.30 4.97 35.45
C ASN A 60 -11.31 5.44 34.40
N ASP A 61 -12.38 6.10 34.88
CA ASP A 61 -13.35 6.72 34.00
C ASP A 61 -12.71 7.77 33.09
N PRO A 62 -13.12 7.86 31.83
CA PRO A 62 -12.59 8.82 30.88
C PRO A 62 -12.90 10.26 31.32
N ILE A 63 -11.88 11.11 31.48
CA ILE A 63 -12.03 12.52 31.85
C ILE A 63 -11.91 13.35 30.57
N PHE A 64 -12.90 14.20 30.28
CA PHE A 64 -12.88 15.07 29.12
C PHE A 64 -11.80 16.17 29.27
N VAL A 65 -10.90 16.26 28.28
CA VAL A 65 -9.78 17.22 28.29
C VAL A 65 -9.71 18.05 27.00
N GLY A 66 -10.74 17.97 26.16
CA GLY A 66 -10.81 18.71 24.89
C GLY A 66 -9.63 18.39 23.97
N ILE A 67 -8.97 19.41 23.46
CA ILE A 67 -7.87 19.28 22.47
C ILE A 67 -6.47 19.10 23.12
N LYS A 68 -6.38 18.84 24.42
CA LYS A 68 -5.10 18.74 25.15
C LYS A 68 -4.13 17.72 24.53
N HIS A 69 -4.63 16.58 24.07
CA HIS A 69 -3.80 15.55 23.42
C HIS A 69 -3.22 16.03 22.10
N PHE A 70 -3.96 16.81 21.33
CA PHE A 70 -3.47 17.40 20.07
C PHE A 70 -2.39 18.45 20.33
N VAL A 71 -2.57 19.31 21.33
CA VAL A 71 -1.55 20.28 21.75
C VAL A 71 -0.28 19.55 22.18
N LYS A 72 -0.41 18.52 23.04
CA LYS A 72 0.71 17.67 23.45
C LYS A 72 1.40 17.03 22.25
N MET A 73 0.63 16.45 21.31
CA MET A 73 1.14 15.80 20.11
C MET A 73 2.03 16.75 19.29
N PHE A 74 1.53 17.96 18.99
CA PHE A 74 2.28 18.93 18.20
C PHE A 74 3.51 19.51 18.94
N SER A 75 3.55 19.43 20.26
CA SER A 75 4.69 19.85 21.08
C SER A 75 5.80 18.79 21.19
N MET A 76 5.51 17.54 20.79
CA MET A 76 6.45 16.43 20.93
C MET A 76 7.38 16.31 19.71
N PRO A 77 8.73 16.47 19.86
CA PRO A 77 9.67 16.29 18.75
C PRO A 77 9.62 14.88 18.14
N GLY A 78 9.37 13.84 18.97
CA GLY A 78 9.23 12.45 18.52
C GLY A 78 8.09 12.26 17.54
N PHE A 79 6.95 12.93 17.76
CA PHE A 79 5.82 12.91 16.82
C PHE A 79 6.21 13.46 15.45
N TRP A 80 6.84 14.63 15.39
CA TRP A 80 7.24 15.24 14.11
C TRP A 80 8.26 14.39 13.36
N LYS A 81 9.14 13.73 14.10
CA LYS A 81 10.12 12.82 13.52
C LYS A 81 9.44 11.60 12.92
N ALA A 82 8.55 10.96 13.66
CA ALA A 82 7.77 9.82 13.18
C ALA A 82 6.89 10.21 11.99
N PHE A 83 6.27 11.39 12.01
CA PHE A 83 5.48 11.92 10.90
C PHE A 83 6.33 12.13 9.64
N SER A 84 7.48 12.80 9.76
CA SER A 84 8.40 13.02 8.64
C SER A 84 8.93 11.70 8.07
N ASN A 85 9.33 10.77 8.92
CA ASN A 85 9.76 9.44 8.49
C ASN A 85 8.63 8.69 7.76
N THR A 86 7.39 8.77 8.27
CA THR A 86 6.24 8.15 7.62
C THR A 86 6.07 8.65 6.19
N LEU A 87 6.10 9.96 6.00
CA LEU A 87 5.98 10.56 4.67
C LEU A 87 7.14 10.15 3.75
N VAL A 88 8.37 10.29 4.21
CA VAL A 88 9.57 9.96 3.42
C VAL A 88 9.58 8.49 3.02
N LEU A 89 9.37 7.58 3.99
CA LEU A 89 9.41 6.14 3.72
C LEU A 89 8.26 5.70 2.82
N SER A 90 7.04 6.17 3.09
CA SER A 90 5.86 5.75 2.33
C SER A 90 5.82 6.31 0.92
N ILE A 91 6.15 7.60 0.72
CA ILE A 91 6.14 8.21 -0.61
C ILE A 91 7.26 7.62 -1.48
N THR A 92 8.47 7.49 -0.94
CA THR A 92 9.57 6.85 -1.67
C THR A 92 9.25 5.40 -2.02
N LYS A 93 8.74 4.61 -1.06
CA LYS A 93 8.25 3.25 -1.29
C LYS A 93 7.20 3.20 -2.40
N LEU A 94 6.21 4.09 -2.36
CA LEU A 94 5.14 4.16 -3.35
C LEU A 94 5.68 4.38 -4.77
N ILE A 95 6.60 5.34 -4.94
CA ILE A 95 7.22 5.65 -6.23
C ILE A 95 8.05 4.47 -6.72
N LEU A 96 8.90 3.91 -5.88
CA LEU A 96 9.79 2.81 -6.24
C LEU A 96 9.01 1.54 -6.58
N ASN A 97 8.03 1.15 -5.77
CA ASN A 97 7.23 -0.06 -6.02
C ASN A 97 6.37 0.08 -7.29
N THR A 98 5.75 1.26 -7.50
CA THR A 98 4.96 1.49 -8.71
C THR A 98 5.85 1.53 -9.94
N GLY A 99 6.97 2.23 -9.89
CA GLY A 99 7.94 2.29 -10.98
C GLY A 99 8.50 0.91 -11.34
N ALA A 100 8.94 0.14 -10.35
CA ALA A 100 9.42 -1.23 -10.55
C ALA A 100 8.35 -2.14 -11.15
N ALA A 101 7.10 -2.05 -10.66
CA ALA A 101 5.99 -2.85 -11.18
C ALA A 101 5.66 -2.50 -12.64
N VAL A 102 5.69 -1.22 -13.02
CA VAL A 102 5.54 -0.78 -14.43
C VAL A 102 6.67 -1.33 -15.29
N ILE A 103 7.92 -1.15 -14.88
CA ILE A 103 9.09 -1.62 -15.63
C ILE A 103 9.00 -3.14 -15.83
N ILE A 104 8.77 -3.91 -14.76
CA ILE A 104 8.68 -5.37 -14.85
C ILE A 104 7.49 -5.81 -15.70
N SER A 105 6.33 -5.16 -15.60
CA SER A 105 5.16 -5.52 -16.43
C SER A 105 5.41 -5.30 -17.91
N VAL A 106 6.06 -4.19 -18.26
CA VAL A 106 6.44 -3.89 -19.64
C VAL A 106 7.47 -4.90 -20.16
N LEU A 107 8.52 -5.20 -19.39
CA LEU A 107 9.52 -6.21 -19.76
C LEU A 107 8.90 -7.59 -19.92
N LEU A 108 8.00 -7.99 -19.04
CA LEU A 108 7.27 -9.26 -19.15
C LEU A 108 6.35 -9.27 -20.38
N ASN A 109 5.78 -8.13 -20.75
CA ASN A 109 4.93 -8.03 -21.95
C ASN A 109 5.71 -8.24 -23.24
N GLU A 110 6.98 -7.79 -23.28
CA GLU A 110 7.89 -7.95 -24.41
C GLU A 110 8.42 -9.39 -24.61
N LEU A 111 8.23 -10.29 -23.62
CA LEU A 111 8.67 -11.68 -23.72
C LEU A 111 7.79 -12.46 -24.72
N ILE A 112 8.43 -12.93 -25.77
CA ILE A 112 7.80 -13.70 -26.86
C ILE A 112 7.49 -15.14 -26.39
N PHE A 113 8.42 -15.75 -25.63
CA PHE A 113 8.27 -17.13 -25.17
C PHE A 113 7.33 -17.23 -23.98
N LEU A 114 6.10 -17.73 -24.21
CA LEU A 114 5.05 -17.85 -23.19
C LEU A 114 5.49 -18.67 -21.96
N LYS A 115 6.31 -19.72 -22.16
CA LYS A 115 6.83 -20.53 -21.03
C LYS A 115 7.75 -19.71 -20.13
N LEU A 116 8.69 -18.95 -20.70
CA LEU A 116 9.59 -18.07 -19.95
C LEU A 116 8.80 -16.95 -19.25
N LYS A 117 7.83 -16.35 -19.94
CA LYS A 117 6.95 -15.33 -19.36
C LYS A 117 6.27 -15.85 -18.09
N LYS A 118 5.69 -17.05 -18.11
CA LYS A 118 5.05 -17.69 -16.95
C LYS A 118 6.07 -17.94 -15.80
N VAL A 119 7.26 -18.43 -16.12
CA VAL A 119 8.30 -18.66 -15.11
C VAL A 119 8.71 -17.35 -14.43
N PHE A 120 9.03 -16.30 -15.19
CA PHE A 120 9.39 -15.01 -14.63
C PHE A 120 8.24 -14.36 -13.84
N GLN A 121 7.01 -14.48 -14.31
CA GLN A 121 5.83 -14.03 -13.55
C GLN A 121 5.77 -14.74 -12.19
N THR A 122 5.94 -16.04 -12.16
CA THR A 122 5.93 -16.81 -10.90
C THR A 122 7.02 -16.34 -9.95
N ILE A 123 8.26 -16.19 -10.44
CA ILE A 123 9.41 -15.71 -9.61
C ILE A 123 9.13 -14.33 -9.02
N VAL A 124 8.59 -13.41 -9.82
CA VAL A 124 8.28 -12.03 -9.38
C VAL A 124 7.10 -11.99 -8.39
N TYR A 125 6.13 -12.92 -8.52
CA TYR A 125 4.94 -12.90 -7.69
C TYR A 125 5.11 -13.58 -6.33
N ILE A 126 5.93 -14.64 -6.25
CA ILE A 126 6.14 -15.43 -5.02
C ILE A 126 6.47 -14.56 -3.79
N PRO A 127 7.40 -13.57 -3.84
CA PRO A 127 7.75 -12.78 -2.66
C PRO A 127 6.57 -12.06 -2.01
N HIS A 128 5.57 -11.66 -2.79
CA HIS A 128 4.40 -10.96 -2.26
C HIS A 128 3.59 -11.82 -1.29
N PHE A 129 3.54 -13.13 -1.49
CA PHE A 129 2.77 -14.06 -0.65
C PHE A 129 3.48 -14.43 0.66
N MET A 130 4.74 -14.04 0.82
CA MET A 130 5.48 -14.27 2.07
C MET A 130 5.04 -13.26 3.15
N SER A 131 5.01 -13.68 4.41
CA SER A 131 4.82 -12.73 5.51
C SER A 131 6.02 -11.78 5.66
N TRP A 132 5.78 -10.58 6.19
CA TRP A 132 6.87 -9.64 6.46
C TRP A 132 7.91 -10.19 7.45
N VAL A 133 7.48 -11.02 8.41
CA VAL A 133 8.38 -11.66 9.38
C VAL A 133 9.35 -12.60 8.68
N VAL A 134 8.85 -13.43 7.76
CA VAL A 134 9.69 -14.35 6.98
C VAL A 134 10.64 -13.58 6.06
N ALA A 135 10.14 -12.56 5.36
CA ALA A 135 10.99 -11.72 4.52
C ALA A 135 12.10 -11.03 5.34
N ALA A 136 11.75 -10.43 6.49
CA ALA A 136 12.72 -9.81 7.38
C ALA A 136 13.78 -10.80 7.87
N SER A 137 13.39 -12.01 8.25
CA SER A 137 14.34 -13.06 8.69
C SER A 137 15.32 -13.44 7.60
N ILE A 138 14.84 -13.63 6.36
CA ILE A 138 15.69 -13.94 5.20
C ILE A 138 16.70 -12.81 4.96
N PHE A 139 16.22 -11.56 4.91
CA PHE A 139 17.11 -10.43 4.66
C PHE A 139 18.04 -10.13 5.82
N SER A 140 17.65 -10.39 7.07
CA SER A 140 18.55 -10.28 8.23
C SER A 140 19.73 -11.28 8.13
N MET A 141 19.51 -12.46 7.57
CA MET A 141 20.60 -13.43 7.31
C MET A 141 21.46 -12.97 6.12
N ILE A 142 20.86 -12.59 5.01
CA ILE A 142 21.57 -12.20 3.78
C ILE A 142 22.39 -10.91 4.00
N LEU A 143 21.86 -9.94 4.74
CA LEU A 143 22.46 -8.64 5.03
C LEU A 143 23.21 -8.59 6.36
N SER A 144 23.47 -9.74 6.98
CA SER A 144 24.19 -9.82 8.26
C SER A 144 25.57 -9.16 8.16
N PRO A 145 26.02 -8.42 9.19
CA PRO A 145 27.36 -7.83 9.24
C PRO A 145 28.44 -8.84 9.61
N THR A 146 28.08 -10.10 9.78
CA THR A 146 29.03 -11.18 10.10
C THR A 146 29.57 -11.83 8.82
N SER A 147 30.59 -12.67 8.95
CA SER A 147 31.14 -13.47 7.85
C SER A 147 30.13 -14.43 7.19
N ALA A 148 28.97 -14.66 7.83
CA ALA A 148 27.87 -15.45 7.27
C ALA A 148 26.93 -14.61 6.38
N GLY A 149 27.07 -13.29 6.33
CA GLY A 149 26.23 -12.40 5.51
C GLY A 149 26.62 -12.45 4.04
N LEU A 150 25.76 -13.06 3.22
CA LEU A 150 26.02 -13.26 1.78
C LEU A 150 26.44 -11.98 1.05
N VAL A 151 25.73 -10.86 1.30
CA VAL A 151 26.01 -9.59 0.60
C VAL A 151 27.36 -9.02 0.99
N ASN A 152 27.70 -9.00 2.28
CA ASN A 152 29.01 -8.56 2.73
C ASN A 152 30.14 -9.44 2.20
N ASP A 153 29.97 -10.77 2.23
CA ASP A 153 30.96 -11.70 1.68
C ASP A 153 31.23 -11.48 0.18
N VAL A 154 30.16 -11.30 -0.61
CA VAL A 154 30.30 -10.99 -2.04
C VAL A 154 30.97 -9.64 -2.27
N LEU A 155 30.58 -8.59 -1.54
CA LEU A 155 31.18 -7.26 -1.69
C LEU A 155 32.65 -7.23 -1.29
N MET A 156 33.05 -7.97 -0.26
CA MET A 156 34.45 -8.10 0.15
C MET A 156 35.27 -8.90 -0.87
N LYS A 157 34.75 -10.01 -1.40
CA LYS A 157 35.40 -10.79 -2.45
C LYS A 157 35.59 -10.00 -3.75
N LEU A 158 34.68 -9.07 -4.06
CA LEU A 158 34.79 -8.16 -5.19
C LEU A 158 35.67 -6.93 -4.88
N HIS A 159 36.27 -6.82 -3.70
CA HIS A 159 37.09 -5.69 -3.23
C HIS A 159 36.35 -4.33 -3.31
N LEU A 160 35.00 -4.35 -3.20
CA LEU A 160 34.18 -3.13 -3.20
C LEU A 160 34.08 -2.49 -1.82
N ILE A 161 34.28 -3.27 -0.76
CA ILE A 161 34.31 -2.81 0.63
C ILE A 161 35.52 -3.44 1.37
N THR A 162 36.02 -2.75 2.38
CA THR A 162 37.08 -3.21 3.26
C THR A 162 36.56 -3.79 4.57
N ASP A 163 35.43 -3.26 5.03
CA ASP A 163 34.77 -3.63 6.29
C ASP A 163 33.32 -4.02 6.06
N ASN A 164 32.80 -4.88 6.93
CA ASN A 164 31.43 -5.32 6.85
C ASN A 164 30.45 -4.15 7.12
N ILE A 165 29.45 -4.00 6.28
CA ILE A 165 28.38 -3.01 6.40
C ILE A 165 27.24 -3.60 7.25
N TYR A 166 26.80 -2.88 8.27
CA TYR A 166 25.61 -3.25 9.02
C TYR A 166 24.37 -2.65 8.39
N PHE A 167 23.91 -3.23 7.27
CA PHE A 167 22.82 -2.73 6.42
C PHE A 167 21.52 -2.43 7.19
N LEU A 168 21.16 -3.25 8.18
CA LEU A 168 19.93 -3.09 8.96
C LEU A 168 20.14 -2.42 10.33
N GLY A 169 21.37 -2.16 10.74
CA GLY A 169 21.67 -1.51 12.03
C GLY A 169 22.32 -0.14 11.90
N ASP A 170 22.77 0.25 10.71
CA ASP A 170 23.30 1.58 10.46
C ASP A 170 22.22 2.50 9.86
N GLN A 171 22.02 3.67 10.47
CA GLN A 171 21.04 4.67 10.04
C GLN A 171 21.22 5.14 8.59
N LYS A 172 22.47 5.13 8.08
CA LYS A 172 22.80 5.49 6.70
C LYS A 172 22.29 4.46 5.69
N TRP A 173 22.41 3.18 6.02
CA TRP A 173 22.10 2.08 5.11
C TRP A 173 20.68 1.54 5.27
N TRP A 174 20.06 1.72 6.42
CA TRP A 174 18.77 1.13 6.74
C TRP A 174 17.67 1.50 5.74
N ARG A 175 17.53 2.78 5.39
CA ARG A 175 16.50 3.21 4.43
C ARG A 175 16.69 2.60 3.05
N PHE A 176 17.93 2.53 2.58
CA PHE A 176 18.25 1.90 1.30
C PHE A 176 17.87 0.42 1.30
N SER A 177 18.30 -0.32 2.32
CA SER A 177 17.96 -1.74 2.51
C SER A 177 16.46 -1.94 2.60
N TYR A 178 15.77 -1.10 3.37
CA TYR A 178 14.32 -1.12 3.50
C TYR A 178 13.61 -0.97 2.15
N TYR A 179 14.04 -0.04 1.29
CA TYR A 179 13.42 0.16 -0.02
C TYR A 179 13.68 -1.03 -0.95
N ILE A 180 14.87 -1.61 -0.96
CA ILE A 180 15.18 -2.78 -1.77
C ILE A 180 14.31 -3.96 -1.36
N ILE A 181 14.19 -4.23 -0.06
CA ILE A 181 13.36 -5.32 0.47
C ILE A 181 11.89 -5.11 0.09
N ASN A 182 11.39 -3.88 0.21
CA ASN A 182 10.01 -3.55 -0.17
C ASN A 182 9.76 -3.72 -1.67
N VAL A 183 10.65 -3.24 -2.52
CA VAL A 183 10.54 -3.42 -3.98
C VAL A 183 10.53 -4.90 -4.33
N TRP A 184 11.46 -5.68 -3.78
CA TRP A 184 11.51 -7.12 -4.02
C TRP A 184 10.21 -7.81 -3.59
N LYS A 185 9.67 -7.46 -2.43
CA LYS A 185 8.48 -8.10 -1.87
C LYS A 185 7.18 -7.69 -2.58
N ASP A 186 6.98 -6.40 -2.82
CA ASP A 186 5.66 -5.88 -3.19
C ASP A 186 5.47 -5.61 -4.69
N THR A 187 6.54 -5.59 -5.49
CA THR A 187 6.47 -5.29 -6.93
C THR A 187 5.60 -6.28 -7.69
N GLY A 188 5.62 -7.56 -7.30
CA GLY A 188 4.86 -8.61 -7.97
C GLY A 188 3.36 -8.34 -8.02
N TRP A 189 2.77 -7.84 -6.94
CA TRP A 189 1.35 -7.49 -6.89
C TRP A 189 0.99 -6.37 -7.87
N GLY A 190 1.78 -5.29 -7.89
CA GLY A 190 1.60 -4.20 -8.85
C GLY A 190 1.74 -4.68 -10.30
N THR A 191 2.68 -5.57 -10.56
CA THR A 191 2.92 -6.16 -11.89
C THR A 191 1.69 -6.90 -12.41
N ILE A 192 0.95 -7.62 -11.56
CA ILE A 192 -0.30 -8.32 -11.96
C ILE A 192 -1.33 -7.31 -12.50
N ILE A 193 -1.52 -6.18 -11.79
CA ILE A 193 -2.50 -5.15 -12.18
C ILE A 193 -2.12 -4.54 -13.53
N PHE A 194 -0.85 -4.19 -13.72
CA PHE A 194 -0.38 -3.61 -14.99
C PHE A 194 -0.41 -4.63 -16.13
N MET A 195 -0.07 -5.89 -15.90
CA MET A 195 -0.18 -6.96 -16.90
C MET A 195 -1.62 -7.19 -17.35
N ALA A 196 -2.60 -7.09 -16.44
CA ALA A 196 -4.02 -7.18 -16.79
C ALA A 196 -4.44 -6.01 -17.71
N THR A 197 -3.93 -4.80 -17.45
CA THR A 197 -4.16 -3.63 -18.34
C THR A 197 -3.53 -3.84 -19.72
N LEU A 198 -2.29 -4.34 -19.76
CA LEU A 198 -1.58 -4.59 -21.03
C LEU A 198 -2.28 -5.64 -21.87
N ALA A 199 -2.84 -6.67 -21.25
CA ALA A 199 -3.61 -7.72 -21.94
C ALA A 199 -4.91 -7.20 -22.60
N GLY A 200 -5.40 -6.02 -22.19
CA GLY A 200 -6.57 -5.37 -22.77
C GLY A 200 -6.28 -4.44 -23.96
N ILE A 201 -5.00 -4.25 -24.33
CA ILE A 201 -4.64 -3.43 -25.49
C ILE A 201 -4.93 -4.21 -26.78
N SER A 202 -5.63 -3.56 -27.74
CA SER A 202 -5.92 -4.17 -29.04
C SER A 202 -4.61 -4.53 -29.80
N PRO A 203 -4.45 -5.78 -30.26
CA PRO A 203 -3.32 -6.16 -31.11
C PRO A 203 -3.20 -5.33 -32.39
N GLU A 204 -4.31 -4.84 -32.92
CA GLU A 204 -4.39 -4.03 -34.13
C GLU A 204 -3.52 -2.76 -34.03
N LEU A 205 -3.41 -2.17 -32.82
CA LEU A 205 -2.53 -1.00 -32.60
C LEU A 205 -1.06 -1.33 -32.84
N TYR A 206 -0.64 -2.52 -32.41
CA TYR A 206 0.75 -2.97 -32.61
C TYR A 206 1.01 -3.38 -34.05
N GLU A 207 0.01 -3.93 -34.74
CA GLU A 207 0.07 -4.29 -36.17
C GLU A 207 0.17 -3.05 -37.03
N ALA A 208 -0.70 -2.06 -36.82
CA ALA A 208 -0.66 -0.77 -37.53
C ALA A 208 0.71 -0.08 -37.36
N ALA A 209 1.21 0.02 -36.11
CA ALA A 209 2.53 0.58 -35.85
C ALA A 209 3.67 -0.23 -36.53
N SER A 210 3.48 -1.55 -36.73
CA SER A 210 4.45 -2.37 -37.46
C SER A 210 4.46 -2.04 -38.95
N MET A 211 3.29 -1.80 -39.54
CA MET A 211 3.17 -1.36 -40.94
C MET A 211 3.78 0.01 -41.15
N ASP A 212 3.69 0.91 -40.14
CA ASP A 212 4.34 2.22 -40.15
C ASP A 212 5.87 2.16 -39.89
N GLY A 213 6.45 0.97 -39.76
CA GLY A 213 7.89 0.76 -39.53
C GLY A 213 8.37 0.98 -38.12
N ALA A 214 7.47 1.07 -37.13
CA ALA A 214 7.84 1.25 -35.73
C ALA A 214 8.58 0.02 -35.16
N ASN A 215 9.74 0.25 -34.57
CA ASN A 215 10.51 -0.78 -33.86
C ASN A 215 9.87 -1.12 -32.50
N ARG A 216 10.38 -2.16 -31.81
CA ARG A 216 9.85 -2.61 -30.51
C ARG A 216 9.91 -1.51 -29.44
N PHE A 217 11.00 -0.76 -29.38
CA PHE A 217 11.17 0.31 -28.41
C PHE A 217 10.18 1.46 -28.64
N GLN A 218 9.94 1.82 -29.90
CA GLN A 218 8.91 2.81 -30.26
C GLN A 218 7.50 2.35 -29.85
N LYS A 219 7.14 1.10 -30.13
CA LYS A 219 5.83 0.54 -29.69
C LYS A 219 5.70 0.56 -28.16
N MET A 220 6.77 0.23 -27.45
CA MET A 220 6.78 0.27 -25.99
C MET A 220 6.53 1.69 -25.47
N ILE A 221 7.19 2.71 -26.03
CA ILE A 221 7.09 4.10 -25.56
C ILE A 221 5.77 4.74 -26.01
N TYR A 222 5.33 4.52 -27.24
CA TYR A 222 4.21 5.26 -27.82
C TYR A 222 2.87 4.54 -27.71
N ILE A 223 2.83 3.22 -27.46
CA ILE A 223 1.60 2.44 -27.29
C ILE A 223 1.50 1.88 -25.87
N THR A 224 2.49 1.07 -25.46
CA THR A 224 2.41 0.30 -24.20
C THR A 224 2.41 1.19 -22.97
N LEU A 225 3.37 2.11 -22.83
CA LEU A 225 3.49 3.02 -21.67
C LEU A 225 2.32 3.99 -21.57
N PRO A 226 1.86 4.66 -22.64
CA PRO A 226 0.68 5.54 -22.56
C PRO A 226 -0.60 4.80 -22.17
N ALA A 227 -0.79 3.55 -22.61
CA ALA A 227 -1.93 2.73 -22.25
C ALA A 227 -1.97 2.43 -20.74
N LEU A 228 -0.82 2.32 -20.08
CA LEU A 228 -0.73 2.13 -18.62
C LEU A 228 -1.03 3.39 -17.81
N ASN A 229 -0.99 4.57 -18.40
CA ASN A 229 -1.05 5.83 -17.67
C ASN A 229 -2.27 5.94 -16.74
N ASN A 230 -3.45 5.53 -17.20
CA ASN A 230 -4.66 5.56 -16.38
C ASN A 230 -4.57 4.60 -15.18
N THR A 231 -4.03 3.40 -15.40
CA THR A 231 -3.86 2.40 -14.35
C THR A 231 -2.79 2.84 -13.35
N ILE A 232 -1.69 3.44 -13.80
CA ILE A 232 -0.63 3.97 -12.92
C ILE A 232 -1.22 4.97 -11.95
N VAL A 233 -1.99 5.95 -12.43
CA VAL A 233 -2.58 6.96 -11.52
C VAL A 233 -3.62 6.35 -10.60
N THR A 234 -4.44 5.43 -11.08
CA THR A 234 -5.40 4.73 -10.22
C THR A 234 -4.68 3.99 -9.09
N VAL A 235 -3.63 3.24 -9.40
CA VAL A 235 -2.82 2.52 -8.41
C VAL A 235 -2.14 3.49 -7.44
N LEU A 236 -1.59 4.60 -7.93
CA LEU A 236 -0.97 5.63 -7.09
C LEU A 236 -1.98 6.23 -6.11
N VAL A 237 -3.17 6.62 -6.56
CA VAL A 237 -4.20 7.21 -5.68
C VAL A 237 -4.69 6.20 -4.64
N LEU A 238 -4.95 4.96 -5.03
CA LEU A 238 -5.37 3.90 -4.09
C LEU A 238 -4.30 3.61 -3.03
N ASN A 239 -3.02 3.61 -3.40
CA ASN A 239 -1.93 3.39 -2.46
C ASN A 239 -1.64 4.63 -1.60
N LEU A 240 -1.96 5.84 -2.08
CA LEU A 240 -1.83 7.07 -1.29
C LEU A 240 -2.73 7.04 -0.05
N ALA A 241 -3.88 6.41 -0.14
CA ALA A 241 -4.77 6.20 1.02
C ALA A 241 -4.08 5.41 2.15
N LYS A 242 -3.07 4.60 1.83
CA LYS A 242 -2.34 3.75 2.77
C LYS A 242 -1.01 4.34 3.23
N VAL A 243 -0.63 5.53 2.77
CA VAL A 243 0.67 6.17 3.06
C VAL A 243 0.91 6.32 4.56
N MET A 244 -0.13 6.67 5.34
CA MET A 244 -0.01 6.80 6.80
C MET A 244 -0.06 5.47 7.56
N ASN A 245 -0.42 4.36 6.89
CA ASN A 245 -0.61 3.04 7.51
C ASN A 245 0.63 2.14 7.32
N LEU A 246 1.80 2.68 7.53
CA LEU A 246 3.06 1.96 7.41
C LEU A 246 3.45 1.38 8.77
N PHE A 247 3.17 0.08 9.00
CA PHE A 247 3.47 -0.59 10.26
C PHE A 247 4.34 -1.84 10.06
N GLU A 248 3.79 -2.90 9.53
CA GLU A 248 4.35 -4.24 9.56
C GLU A 248 5.79 -4.32 9.02
N SER A 249 6.03 -3.74 7.84
CA SER A 249 7.34 -3.76 7.19
C SER A 249 8.41 -3.00 7.98
N VAL A 250 8.03 -1.90 8.64
CA VAL A 250 8.96 -1.14 9.47
C VAL A 250 9.18 -1.85 10.79
N PHE A 251 8.12 -2.31 11.45
CA PHE A 251 8.16 -2.93 12.76
C PHE A 251 9.10 -4.16 12.81
N VAL A 252 9.08 -5.01 11.77
CA VAL A 252 9.91 -6.22 11.72
C VAL A 252 11.37 -5.96 11.33
N LEU A 253 11.66 -4.82 10.66
CA LEU A 253 13.01 -4.45 10.22
C LEU A 253 13.65 -3.39 11.13
N GLN A 254 12.88 -2.83 12.07
CA GLN A 254 13.33 -1.80 12.99
C GLN A 254 14.11 -2.41 14.16
N ASN A 255 15.11 -1.67 14.64
CA ASN A 255 15.82 -1.94 15.88
C ASN A 255 16.25 -0.61 16.53
N ASP A 256 16.72 -0.66 17.77
CA ASP A 256 17.05 0.53 18.55
C ASP A 256 18.10 1.44 17.90
N ALA A 257 19.06 0.88 17.17
CA ALA A 257 20.12 1.64 16.52
C ALA A 257 19.61 2.55 15.41
N VAL A 258 18.51 2.14 14.73
CA VAL A 258 17.96 2.84 13.56
C VAL A 258 16.65 3.56 13.84
N ILE A 259 16.15 3.56 15.08
CA ILE A 259 14.86 4.16 15.45
C ILE A 259 14.72 5.62 15.00
N LYS A 260 15.83 6.37 14.97
CA LYS A 260 15.85 7.76 14.50
C LYS A 260 15.41 7.93 13.03
N VAL A 261 15.62 6.95 12.18
CA VAL A 261 15.35 7.02 10.74
C VAL A 261 14.24 6.08 10.30
N SER A 262 13.83 5.16 11.17
CA SER A 262 12.84 4.12 10.88
C SER A 262 11.50 4.35 11.58
N ASP A 263 11.46 5.02 12.76
CA ASP A 263 10.21 5.18 13.51
C ASP A 263 9.18 5.99 12.71
N VAL A 264 8.00 5.39 12.53
CA VAL A 264 6.87 5.94 11.78
C VAL A 264 5.67 6.11 12.70
N LEU A 265 4.64 6.85 12.27
CA LEU A 265 3.48 7.13 13.13
C LEU A 265 2.83 5.87 13.72
N GLN A 266 2.77 4.78 12.96
CA GLN A 266 2.16 3.54 13.45
C GLN A 266 3.05 2.83 14.48
N THR A 267 4.37 2.80 14.28
CA THR A 267 5.31 2.26 15.29
C THR A 267 5.41 3.17 16.51
N TYR A 268 5.34 4.48 16.32
CA TYR A 268 5.25 5.46 17.41
C TYR A 268 4.00 5.25 18.28
N ILE A 269 2.80 5.09 17.64
CA ILE A 269 1.56 4.76 18.34
C ILE A 269 1.72 3.44 19.12
N TYR A 270 2.28 2.42 18.49
CA TYR A 270 2.51 1.13 19.12
C TYR A 270 3.42 1.24 20.36
N THR A 271 4.55 1.93 20.22
CA THR A 271 5.51 2.11 21.32
C THR A 271 4.87 2.92 22.46
N GLN A 272 4.14 4.00 22.17
CA GLN A 272 3.44 4.80 23.18
C GLN A 272 2.31 4.03 23.87
N THR A 273 1.72 3.04 23.19
CA THR A 273 0.63 2.24 23.74
C THR A 273 1.12 1.04 24.56
N PHE A 274 2.14 0.33 24.08
CA PHE A 274 2.52 -0.96 24.65
C PHE A 274 3.92 -1.01 25.27
N ASN A 275 4.85 -0.15 24.83
CA ASN A 275 6.26 -0.19 25.23
C ASN A 275 6.74 1.09 25.92
N SER A 276 5.85 1.96 26.40
CA SER A 276 6.25 3.22 27.03
C SER A 276 6.80 3.07 28.46
N GLY A 277 6.76 1.87 29.04
CA GLY A 277 7.14 1.63 30.44
C GLY A 277 6.25 2.28 31.49
N ALA A 278 5.21 3.01 31.07
CA ALA A 278 4.22 3.69 31.89
C ALA A 278 2.81 3.20 31.56
N ILE A 279 1.82 3.60 32.36
CA ILE A 279 0.41 3.33 32.04
C ILE A 279 0.06 4.01 30.72
N PRO A 280 -0.45 3.27 29.71
CA PRO A 280 -0.74 3.80 28.38
C PRO A 280 -1.74 4.96 28.45
N ASP A 281 -1.48 6.02 27.70
CA ASP A 281 -2.45 7.09 27.46
C ASP A 281 -3.18 6.83 26.14
N TYR A 282 -4.24 6.03 26.20
CA TYR A 282 -5.05 5.69 25.01
C TYR A 282 -5.68 6.92 24.36
N GLY A 283 -5.96 7.98 25.13
CA GLY A 283 -6.46 9.24 24.60
C GLY A 283 -5.43 9.89 23.67
N TYR A 284 -4.17 9.95 24.10
CA TYR A 284 -3.08 10.50 23.29
C TYR A 284 -2.82 9.69 22.02
N THR A 285 -2.72 8.37 22.13
CA THR A 285 -2.46 7.50 20.96
C THR A 285 -3.63 7.50 19.96
N THR A 286 -4.89 7.63 20.48
CA THR A 286 -6.07 7.82 19.62
C THR A 286 -6.03 9.18 18.89
N ALA A 287 -5.56 10.26 19.54
CA ALA A 287 -5.41 11.56 18.89
C ALA A 287 -4.38 11.50 17.75
N VAL A 288 -3.24 10.81 17.94
CA VAL A 288 -2.23 10.59 16.89
C VAL A 288 -2.81 9.77 15.74
N GLY A 289 -3.57 8.70 16.02
CA GLY A 289 -4.25 7.88 15.02
C GLY A 289 -5.30 8.66 14.23
N MET A 290 -6.09 9.50 14.91
CA MET A 290 -7.08 10.39 14.28
C MET A 290 -6.40 11.40 13.34
N PHE A 291 -5.32 12.02 13.77
CA PHE A 291 -4.52 12.91 12.92
C PHE A 291 -4.00 12.17 11.67
N SER A 292 -3.45 10.99 11.83
CA SER A 292 -2.99 10.13 10.74
C SER A 292 -4.09 9.85 9.72
N SER A 293 -5.30 9.55 10.20
CA SER A 293 -6.48 9.27 9.36
C SER A 293 -6.96 10.53 8.59
N ILE A 294 -6.94 11.69 9.25
CA ILE A 294 -7.28 12.98 8.62
C ILE A 294 -6.30 13.30 7.50
N ILE A 295 -5.00 13.16 7.74
CA ILE A 295 -3.99 13.39 6.70
C ILE A 295 -4.15 12.41 5.54
N SER A 296 -4.40 11.12 5.79
CA SER A 296 -4.70 10.15 4.72
C SER A 296 -5.90 10.58 3.87
N CYS A 297 -6.97 11.02 4.52
CA CYS A 297 -8.18 11.50 3.82
C CYS A 297 -7.87 12.74 2.96
N ILE A 298 -7.15 13.72 3.50
CA ILE A 298 -6.74 14.93 2.76
C ILE A 298 -5.89 14.55 1.54
N LEU A 299 -4.91 13.66 1.71
CA LEU A 299 -4.04 13.21 0.61
C LEU A 299 -4.86 12.56 -0.52
N VAL A 300 -5.82 11.69 -0.19
CA VAL A 300 -6.70 11.06 -1.18
C VAL A 300 -7.55 12.08 -1.91
N LEU A 301 -8.19 13.01 -1.17
CA LEU A 301 -9.04 14.04 -1.76
C LEU A 301 -8.25 14.99 -2.69
N VAL A 302 -7.06 15.41 -2.27
CA VAL A 302 -6.17 16.24 -3.09
C VAL A 302 -5.76 15.51 -4.36
N CYS A 303 -5.31 14.27 -4.24
CA CYS A 303 -4.91 13.48 -5.40
C CYS A 303 -6.06 13.16 -6.34
N ASN A 304 -7.25 12.85 -5.80
CA ASN A 304 -8.44 12.66 -6.63
C ASN A 304 -8.80 13.94 -7.40
N ARG A 305 -8.73 15.11 -6.74
CA ARG A 305 -8.99 16.40 -7.39
C ARG A 305 -7.97 16.74 -8.47
N VAL A 306 -6.69 16.46 -8.23
CA VAL A 306 -5.63 16.61 -9.24
C VAL A 306 -5.86 15.65 -10.41
N SER A 307 -6.19 14.39 -10.15
CA SER A 307 -6.51 13.40 -11.18
C SER A 307 -7.70 13.83 -12.03
N HIS A 308 -8.78 14.33 -11.40
CA HIS A 308 -9.94 14.83 -12.12
C HIS A 308 -9.59 16.03 -13.03
N LYS A 309 -8.79 16.99 -12.52
CA LYS A 309 -8.39 18.18 -13.29
C LYS A 309 -7.48 17.84 -14.48
N THR A 310 -6.60 16.86 -14.36
CA THR A 310 -5.63 16.50 -15.39
C THR A 310 -6.18 15.52 -16.42
N ARG A 311 -7.19 14.71 -16.08
CA ARG A 311 -7.67 13.60 -16.92
C ARG A 311 -9.18 13.63 -17.19
N GLY A 312 -9.91 14.59 -16.63
CA GLY A 312 -11.37 14.66 -16.73
C GLY A 312 -12.13 13.55 -16.00
N ARG A 313 -11.43 12.66 -15.24
CA ARG A 313 -12.05 11.57 -14.48
C ARG A 313 -11.44 11.51 -13.08
N GLY A 314 -12.31 11.54 -12.06
CA GLY A 314 -11.95 11.17 -10.68
C GLY A 314 -11.92 9.65 -10.52
N ILE A 315 -11.33 9.19 -9.42
CA ILE A 315 -11.23 7.77 -9.06
C ILE A 315 -12.21 7.43 -7.94
N VAL A 316 -12.55 8.44 -7.14
CA VAL A 316 -13.52 8.39 -6.03
C VAL A 316 -14.61 9.43 -6.27
#